data_a66bddc207c750db9d534aa3aac85a51
#
_entry.id   a66bddc207c750db9d534aa3aac85a51
#
_cell.length_a   1.000
_cell.length_b   1.000
_cell.length_c   1.000
_cell.angle_alpha   90.00
_cell.angle_beta   90.00
_cell.angle_gamma   90.00
#
_symmetry.space_group_name_H-M   'P 1'
#
loop_
_entity.id
_entity.type
_entity.pdbx_description
1 polymer ?
#
loop_
_entity_poly.entity_id
_entity_poly.type
_entity_poly.pdbx_seq_one_letter_code
_entity_poly.pdbx_strand_id
1 'polypeptide(L)'
;MFTRSRWLVSAGALGSVCALLAGCGSTGSGTAGGASPAAARSAGASPSTGAAQPAGGSPSGTVASPSAGPDKFTAPLTVNNPMFPLAVGTQFTYQGKIVEGGESKPHSVTFTVTDLSKMVDGVQTVVAWDRDFLEGELQEQELAFFAQDDQGNVWNFGEYPEEYDGGKFTGAPSTWIRGADGAYGGIHMLSQPRTGMKYREGLVPAIEFDDVSTVTRTGQQTCLAGTCYKQVLVVDETSPNDPTSGHQIKYYSPPTGLIQVGARGGDSQEFLTLTSVRHLGQAEMAKIRTEVKAMDQRAYKIKVYRTTKPAERRV
;
A
#
# COMPACT_ATOMS: atom_id res chain seq x y z
N MET A 1 -1.76 6.91 3.83
CA MET A 1 -0.80 6.00 3.20
C MET A 1 -1.60 4.83 2.70
N PHE A 2 -1.57 4.54 1.42
CA PHE A 2 -2.31 3.39 0.91
C PHE A 2 -1.36 2.20 1.02
N THR A 3 -1.39 1.53 2.17
CA THR A 3 -0.94 0.15 2.23
C THR A 3 -1.86 -0.65 1.34
N ARG A 4 -1.32 -1.61 0.64
CA ARG A 4 -2.14 -2.58 -0.08
C ARG A 4 -3.02 -3.26 0.95
N SER A 5 -4.25 -2.80 1.07
CA SER A 5 -5.27 -3.55 1.78
C SER A 5 -5.26 -4.93 1.18
N ARG A 6 -4.67 -5.90 1.89
CA ARG A 6 -4.78 -7.30 1.52
C ARG A 6 -6.24 -7.67 1.76
N TRP A 7 -7.09 -7.35 0.78
CA TRP A 7 -8.43 -7.89 0.72
C TRP A 7 -8.28 -9.41 0.67
N LEU A 8 -8.13 -10.02 1.84
CA LEU A 8 -8.48 -11.40 2.01
C LEU A 8 -9.96 -11.45 1.69
N VAL A 9 -10.29 -11.72 0.42
CA VAL A 9 -11.58 -12.25 0.05
C VAL A 9 -11.72 -13.50 0.89
N SER A 10 -12.33 -13.34 2.04
CA SER A 10 -12.95 -14.45 2.75
C SER A 10 -13.99 -14.95 1.76
N ALA A 11 -13.60 -15.95 0.97
CA ALA A 11 -14.53 -16.73 0.19
C ALA A 11 -15.53 -17.27 1.21
N GLY A 12 -16.61 -16.51 1.38
CA GLY A 12 -17.75 -16.92 2.18
C GLY A 12 -18.14 -18.29 1.68
N ALA A 13 -17.90 -19.29 2.51
CA ALA A 13 -18.41 -20.62 2.30
C ALA A 13 -19.92 -20.49 2.18
N LEU A 14 -20.41 -20.42 0.94
CA LEU A 14 -21.78 -20.71 0.59
C LEU A 14 -21.99 -22.16 1.00
N GLY A 15 -22.50 -22.33 2.20
CA GLY A 15 -22.98 -23.60 2.69
C GLY A 15 -24.05 -24.12 1.75
N SER A 16 -23.67 -24.97 0.80
CA SER A 16 -24.58 -25.83 0.08
C SER A 16 -25.27 -26.73 1.07
N VAL A 17 -26.49 -26.40 1.42
CA VAL A 17 -27.44 -27.35 2.00
C VAL A 17 -27.76 -28.35 0.91
N CYS A 18 -27.05 -29.49 0.86
CA CYS A 18 -27.43 -30.65 0.10
C CYS A 18 -28.60 -31.32 0.80
N ALA A 19 -29.80 -31.10 0.30
CA ALA A 19 -30.95 -31.95 0.58
C ALA A 19 -30.73 -33.31 -0.09
N LEU A 20 -30.63 -34.37 0.75
CA LEU A 20 -30.62 -35.75 0.32
C LEU A 20 -32.00 -36.12 -0.26
N LEU A 21 -32.04 -36.37 -1.56
CA LEU A 21 -33.10 -37.21 -2.17
C LEU A 21 -32.44 -38.34 -2.90
N ALA A 22 -32.71 -39.53 -2.40
CA ALA A 22 -32.34 -40.81 -3.00
C ALA A 22 -33.15 -41.06 -4.28
N GLY A 23 -32.49 -41.55 -5.32
CA GLY A 23 -33.14 -42.02 -6.56
C GLY A 23 -32.21 -42.92 -7.36
N CYS A 24 -32.49 -44.19 -7.35
CA CYS A 24 -31.83 -45.28 -8.09
C CYS A 24 -32.01 -45.22 -9.59
N GLY A 25 -31.04 -45.78 -10.35
CA GLY A 25 -31.31 -46.37 -11.68
C GLY A 25 -30.28 -46.08 -12.74
N SER A 26 -29.47 -46.96 -12.99
CA SER A 26 -29.15 -47.98 -14.01
C SER A 26 -28.42 -47.50 -15.28
N THR A 27 -27.25 -48.09 -15.44
CA THR A 27 -26.58 -48.75 -16.58
C THR A 27 -26.70 -48.18 -18.00
N GLY A 28 -25.54 -48.00 -18.65
CA GLY A 28 -25.40 -47.87 -20.08
C GLY A 28 -23.96 -47.73 -20.56
N SER A 29 -23.40 -48.89 -20.97
CA SER A 29 -22.07 -49.01 -21.60
C SER A 29 -22.06 -48.45 -23.02
N GLY A 30 -20.92 -47.93 -23.47
CA GLY A 30 -20.71 -47.60 -24.87
C GLY A 30 -19.25 -47.24 -25.16
N THR A 31 -18.59 -48.17 -25.79
CA THR A 31 -17.17 -48.23 -26.17
C THR A 31 -16.83 -47.49 -27.44
N ALA A 32 -15.57 -47.11 -27.56
CA ALA A 32 -14.64 -47.22 -28.68
C ALA A 32 -14.48 -46.07 -29.70
N GLY A 33 -13.22 -45.71 -29.89
CA GLY A 33 -12.52 -45.66 -31.13
C GLY A 33 -12.27 -44.22 -31.61
N GLY A 34 -11.08 -43.71 -31.84
CA GLY A 34 -9.94 -44.22 -32.47
C GLY A 34 -9.32 -43.15 -33.35
N ALA A 35 -8.02 -43.04 -33.39
CA ALA A 35 -7.12 -42.63 -34.46
C ALA A 35 -6.73 -41.16 -34.68
N SER A 36 -5.48 -40.92 -34.36
CA SER A 36 -4.56 -39.96 -35.05
C SER A 36 -4.24 -40.45 -36.50
N PRO A 37 -3.77 -39.55 -37.40
CA PRO A 37 -2.34 -39.58 -37.79
C PRO A 37 -1.74 -38.18 -38.08
N ALA A 38 -0.54 -37.89 -37.64
CA ALA A 38 0.80 -37.98 -38.25
C ALA A 38 1.09 -37.01 -39.42
N ALA A 39 2.05 -36.11 -39.13
CA ALA A 39 3.24 -35.66 -39.87
C ALA A 39 3.18 -35.15 -41.34
N ALA A 40 3.83 -33.98 -41.49
CA ALA A 40 4.80 -33.76 -42.60
C ALA A 40 5.77 -32.59 -42.28
N ARG A 41 7.04 -32.90 -42.45
CA ARG A 41 8.19 -31.98 -42.39
C ARG A 41 8.34 -31.26 -43.74
N SER A 42 8.83 -30.02 -43.74
CA SER A 42 9.80 -29.64 -44.76
C SER A 42 10.76 -28.55 -44.27
N ALA A 43 12.01 -28.74 -44.56
CA ALA A 43 13.15 -27.93 -44.23
C ALA A 43 13.36 -26.81 -45.29
N GLY A 44 13.97 -25.71 -44.87
CA GLY A 44 14.45 -24.67 -45.78
C GLY A 44 15.47 -23.78 -45.08
N ALA A 45 16.67 -23.73 -45.61
CA ALA A 45 17.93 -23.24 -45.06
C ALA A 45 18.04 -21.72 -44.87
N SER A 46 18.97 -21.36 -43.96
CA SER A 46 19.58 -20.03 -43.71
C SER A 46 20.30 -19.45 -44.93
N PRO A 47 20.66 -18.14 -44.93
CA PRO A 47 21.92 -17.79 -44.28
C PRO A 47 21.95 -16.49 -43.44
N SER A 48 22.97 -16.47 -42.60
CA SER A 48 23.49 -15.48 -41.70
C SER A 48 23.84 -14.12 -42.29
N THR A 49 23.57 -13.04 -41.56
CA THR A 49 24.52 -11.93 -41.43
C THR A 49 24.42 -11.37 -40.01
N GLY A 50 25.59 -11.33 -39.36
CA GLY A 50 25.73 -10.86 -37.99
C GLY A 50 25.55 -9.33 -37.86
N ALA A 51 24.86 -8.92 -36.82
CA ALA A 51 25.03 -7.60 -36.23
C ALA A 51 25.19 -7.80 -34.74
N ALA A 52 26.29 -7.37 -34.21
CA ALA A 52 26.62 -7.40 -32.79
C ALA A 52 25.61 -6.59 -32.00
N GLN A 53 24.89 -7.24 -31.09
CA GLN A 53 24.02 -6.62 -30.10
C GLN A 53 24.91 -6.18 -28.93
N PRO A 54 24.87 -4.90 -28.49
CA PRO A 54 25.56 -4.51 -27.27
C PRO A 54 24.89 -5.21 -26.10
N ALA A 55 25.70 -5.83 -25.26
CA ALA A 55 25.29 -6.43 -24.00
C ALA A 55 24.60 -5.38 -23.12
N GLY A 56 23.28 -5.46 -23.06
CA GLY A 56 22.48 -4.72 -22.10
C GLY A 56 22.70 -5.31 -20.71
N GLY A 57 23.63 -4.71 -19.96
CA GLY A 57 23.73 -4.98 -18.52
C GLY A 57 22.42 -4.60 -17.84
N SER A 58 21.71 -5.59 -17.31
CA SER A 58 20.63 -5.34 -16.35
C SER A 58 21.24 -4.59 -15.17
N PRO A 59 20.72 -3.41 -14.80
CA PRO A 59 21.15 -2.79 -13.55
C PRO A 59 20.61 -3.65 -12.40
N SER A 60 21.45 -4.45 -11.79
CA SER A 60 21.20 -5.00 -10.45
C SER A 60 21.17 -3.80 -9.49
N GLY A 61 20.04 -3.10 -9.45
CA GLY A 61 19.84 -2.03 -8.50
C GLY A 61 19.79 -2.63 -7.11
N THR A 62 20.85 -2.42 -6.34
CA THR A 62 20.87 -2.72 -4.92
C THR A 62 19.70 -1.95 -4.28
N VAL A 63 18.79 -2.66 -3.61
CA VAL A 63 17.78 -2.02 -2.74
C VAL A 63 18.59 -1.24 -1.72
N ALA A 64 18.39 0.07 -1.64
CA ALA A 64 19.00 0.87 -0.60
C ALA A 64 18.51 0.34 0.74
N SER A 65 19.35 -0.45 1.41
CA SER A 65 19.22 -0.60 2.86
C SER A 65 19.54 0.75 3.46
N PRO A 66 18.83 1.18 4.51
CA PRO A 66 19.19 2.40 5.21
C PRO A 66 20.69 2.34 5.54
N SER A 67 21.33 3.50 5.39
CA SER A 67 22.76 3.68 5.60
C SER A 67 23.21 2.98 6.89
N ALA A 68 24.40 2.40 6.88
CA ALA A 68 24.99 1.61 7.98
C ALA A 68 25.34 2.43 9.25
N GLY A 69 24.60 3.50 9.53
CA GLY A 69 24.65 4.29 10.76
C GLY A 69 23.27 4.35 11.40
N PRO A 70 23.17 4.53 12.73
CA PRO A 70 21.87 4.71 13.35
C PRO A 70 21.22 5.96 12.80
N ASP A 71 20.00 5.77 12.23
CA ASP A 71 19.20 6.88 11.78
C ASP A 71 18.97 7.85 12.94
N LYS A 72 19.24 9.12 12.70
CA LYS A 72 19.07 10.17 13.71
C LYS A 72 17.74 10.88 13.47
N PHE A 73 16.99 11.06 14.54
CA PHE A 73 15.69 11.71 14.56
C PHE A 73 15.69 12.85 15.57
N THR A 74 16.34 13.98 15.24
CA THR A 74 16.46 15.12 16.17
C THR A 74 15.13 15.91 16.27
N ALA A 75 14.41 16.05 15.15
CA ALA A 75 13.12 16.72 15.09
C ALA A 75 12.08 15.85 14.34
N PRO A 76 11.78 14.63 14.81
CA PRO A 76 11.06 13.61 14.05
C PRO A 76 9.62 13.99 13.70
N LEU A 77 9.00 14.88 14.47
CA LEU A 77 7.63 15.34 14.25
C LEU A 77 7.53 16.45 13.19
N THR A 78 8.67 17.00 12.75
CA THR A 78 8.72 18.00 11.68
C THR A 78 8.84 17.29 10.33
N VAL A 79 7.73 16.70 9.86
CA VAL A 79 7.69 16.03 8.57
C VAL A 79 7.35 17.04 7.49
N ASN A 80 8.40 17.64 6.90
CA ASN A 80 8.31 18.69 5.89
C ASN A 80 8.92 18.31 4.54
N ASN A 81 9.20 17.01 4.34
CA ASN A 81 9.61 16.49 3.04
C ASN A 81 8.60 16.95 1.96
N PRO A 82 9.04 17.64 0.89
CA PRO A 82 8.11 18.25 -0.05
C PRO A 82 7.26 17.25 -0.85
N MET A 83 7.71 15.99 -0.96
CA MET A 83 6.96 14.93 -1.62
C MET A 83 5.99 14.21 -0.67
N PHE A 84 6.14 14.38 0.66
CA PHE A 84 5.24 13.79 1.66
C PHE A 84 5.16 14.68 2.91
N PRO A 85 4.56 15.89 2.80
CA PRO A 85 4.45 16.81 3.94
C PRO A 85 3.31 16.39 4.87
N LEU A 86 3.57 16.35 6.19
CA LEU A 86 2.58 16.01 7.20
C LEU A 86 2.31 17.21 8.13
N ALA A 87 1.75 18.28 7.58
CA ALA A 87 1.31 19.41 8.37
C ALA A 87 0.03 19.10 9.16
N VAL A 88 0.04 19.37 10.47
CA VAL A 88 -1.09 19.10 11.37
C VAL A 88 -2.40 19.69 10.83
N GLY A 89 -3.47 18.90 10.87
CA GLY A 89 -4.80 19.32 10.44
C GLY A 89 -5.02 19.31 8.93
N THR A 90 -4.01 18.90 8.14
CA THR A 90 -4.23 18.69 6.71
C THR A 90 -4.99 17.39 6.48
N GLN A 91 -6.05 17.47 5.68
CA GLN A 91 -6.82 16.32 5.22
C GLN A 91 -6.81 16.26 3.71
N PHE A 92 -6.44 15.10 3.18
CA PHE A 92 -6.44 14.78 1.76
C PHE A 92 -7.62 13.84 1.48
N THR A 93 -8.36 14.09 0.40
CA THR A 93 -9.44 13.21 -0.05
C THR A 93 -9.12 12.74 -1.47
N TYR A 94 -9.18 11.44 -1.66
CA TYR A 94 -8.97 10.79 -2.94
C TYR A 94 -10.25 10.08 -3.36
N GLN A 95 -10.51 10.09 -4.67
CA GLN A 95 -11.63 9.37 -5.27
C GLN A 95 -11.15 8.59 -6.49
N GLY A 96 -11.77 7.45 -6.70
CA GLY A 96 -11.42 6.59 -7.81
C GLY A 96 -12.20 5.29 -7.80
N LYS A 97 -11.49 4.19 -8.03
CA LYS A 97 -12.10 2.87 -8.14
C LYS A 97 -11.12 1.76 -7.79
N ILE A 98 -11.65 0.62 -7.39
CA ILE A 98 -10.97 -0.67 -7.42
C ILE A 98 -11.52 -1.47 -8.59
N VAL A 99 -10.65 -2.17 -9.32
CA VAL A 99 -11.01 -3.13 -10.37
C VAL A 99 -10.55 -4.50 -9.91
N GLU A 100 -11.49 -5.42 -9.75
CA GLU A 100 -11.25 -6.79 -9.30
C GLU A 100 -12.13 -7.74 -10.08
N GLY A 101 -11.55 -8.83 -10.61
CA GLY A 101 -12.29 -9.80 -11.45
C GLY A 101 -12.95 -9.18 -12.69
N GLY A 102 -12.48 -8.00 -13.15
CA GLY A 102 -13.07 -7.24 -14.24
C GLY A 102 -14.22 -6.31 -13.84
N GLU A 103 -14.67 -6.35 -12.60
CA GLU A 103 -15.65 -5.42 -12.03
C GLU A 103 -14.97 -4.16 -11.50
N SER A 104 -15.64 -3.01 -11.67
CA SER A 104 -15.16 -1.71 -11.20
C SER A 104 -16.10 -1.16 -10.15
N LYS A 105 -15.56 -0.94 -8.94
CA LYS A 105 -16.32 -0.43 -7.79
C LYS A 105 -15.81 0.96 -7.39
N PRO A 106 -16.70 1.93 -7.09
CA PRO A 106 -16.30 3.23 -6.56
C PRO A 106 -15.48 3.09 -5.27
N HIS A 107 -14.35 3.79 -5.21
CA HIS A 107 -13.42 3.76 -4.09
C HIS A 107 -13.04 5.17 -3.67
N SER A 108 -12.92 5.42 -2.38
CA SER A 108 -12.44 6.71 -1.88
C SER A 108 -11.64 6.55 -0.60
N VAL A 109 -10.64 7.42 -0.44
CA VAL A 109 -9.77 7.41 0.72
C VAL A 109 -9.67 8.82 1.30
N THR A 110 -9.63 8.91 2.63
CA THR A 110 -9.42 10.15 3.36
C THR A 110 -8.24 10.01 4.31
N PHE A 111 -7.13 10.65 3.99
CA PHE A 111 -5.92 10.69 4.81
C PHE A 111 -5.85 11.98 5.61
N THR A 112 -5.73 11.88 6.94
CA THR A 112 -5.73 13.03 7.84
C THR A 112 -4.48 13.06 8.71
N VAL A 113 -3.75 14.15 8.69
CA VAL A 113 -2.62 14.42 9.60
C VAL A 113 -3.16 14.91 10.92
N THR A 114 -3.10 14.08 11.96
CA THR A 114 -3.65 14.44 13.26
C THR A 114 -2.71 15.35 14.07
N ASP A 115 -3.24 15.93 15.15
CA ASP A 115 -2.45 16.65 16.16
C ASP A 115 -1.95 15.72 17.29
N LEU A 116 -1.84 14.43 16.99
CA LEU A 116 -1.32 13.43 17.91
C LEU A 116 0.08 12.97 17.50
N SER A 117 0.85 12.59 18.49
CA SER A 117 2.12 11.88 18.33
C SER A 117 2.11 10.61 19.15
N LYS A 118 2.97 9.65 18.77
CA LYS A 118 3.11 8.37 19.45
C LYS A 118 4.59 7.98 19.53
N MET A 119 5.01 7.49 20.69
CA MET A 119 6.36 6.94 20.86
C MET A 119 6.37 5.51 20.33
N VAL A 120 7.16 5.27 19.28
CA VAL A 120 7.38 3.95 18.66
C VAL A 120 8.89 3.71 18.57
N ASP A 121 9.37 2.60 19.07
CA ASP A 121 10.78 2.20 19.03
C ASP A 121 11.75 3.34 19.43
N GLY A 122 11.41 4.07 20.50
CA GLY A 122 12.21 5.18 21.02
C GLY A 122 12.13 6.49 20.24
N VAL A 123 11.35 6.57 19.14
CA VAL A 123 11.18 7.77 18.32
C VAL A 123 9.76 8.29 18.44
N GLN A 124 9.61 9.62 18.57
CA GLN A 124 8.30 10.27 18.47
C GLN A 124 7.85 10.29 17.03
N THR A 125 6.65 9.78 16.75
CA THR A 125 6.07 9.72 15.42
C THR A 125 4.81 10.58 15.30
N VAL A 126 4.57 11.09 14.10
CA VAL A 126 3.30 11.70 13.71
C VAL A 126 2.27 10.59 13.58
N VAL A 127 1.08 10.78 14.15
CA VAL A 127 -0.06 9.87 13.92
C VAL A 127 -0.88 10.43 12.76
N ALA A 128 -0.94 9.67 11.68
CA ALA A 128 -1.88 9.90 10.59
C ALA A 128 -3.08 8.95 10.74
N TRP A 129 -4.24 9.37 10.23
CA TRP A 129 -5.46 8.59 10.20
C TRP A 129 -5.95 8.45 8.78
N ASP A 130 -5.92 7.25 8.26
CA ASP A 130 -6.44 6.89 6.96
C ASP A 130 -7.79 6.21 7.10
N ARG A 131 -8.71 6.44 6.14
CA ARG A 131 -10.01 5.77 6.06
C ARG A 131 -10.32 5.44 4.62
N ASP A 132 -10.58 4.17 4.39
CA ASP A 132 -10.85 3.57 3.10
C ASP A 132 -12.32 3.18 2.98
N PHE A 133 -12.96 3.57 1.87
CA PHE A 133 -14.37 3.33 1.60
C PHE A 133 -14.55 2.70 0.22
N LEU A 134 -15.21 1.56 0.17
CA LEU A 134 -15.65 0.92 -1.06
C LEU A 134 -17.17 1.05 -1.18
N GLU A 135 -17.65 1.59 -2.31
CA GLU A 135 -19.06 1.84 -2.55
C GLU A 135 -19.73 2.71 -1.45
N GLY A 136 -18.94 3.52 -0.75
CA GLY A 136 -19.37 4.38 0.35
C GLY A 136 -19.39 3.72 1.72
N GLU A 137 -19.09 2.43 1.82
CA GLU A 137 -18.98 1.70 3.09
C GLU A 137 -17.52 1.67 3.57
N LEU A 138 -17.32 1.92 4.86
CA LEU A 138 -16.00 1.86 5.49
C LEU A 138 -15.50 0.40 5.46
N GLN A 139 -14.34 0.20 4.84
CA GLN A 139 -13.68 -1.09 4.74
C GLN A 139 -12.49 -1.19 5.70
N GLU A 140 -11.74 -0.10 5.80
CA GLU A 140 -10.59 -0.01 6.68
C GLU A 140 -10.46 1.38 7.27
N GLN A 141 -9.94 1.45 8.48
CA GLN A 141 -9.36 2.68 9.00
C GLN A 141 -8.04 2.37 9.72
N GLU A 142 -7.03 3.17 9.43
CA GLU A 142 -5.68 2.91 9.87
C GLU A 142 -5.09 4.06 10.67
N LEU A 143 -4.33 3.73 11.71
CA LEU A 143 -3.37 4.63 12.32
C LEU A 143 -1.98 4.29 11.79
N ALA A 144 -1.37 5.21 11.04
CA ALA A 144 -0.01 5.08 10.55
C ALA A 144 0.94 6.03 11.30
N PHE A 145 2.19 5.59 11.54
CA PHE A 145 3.16 6.29 12.38
C PHE A 145 4.38 6.71 11.57
N PHE A 146 4.56 8.02 11.38
CA PHE A 146 5.64 8.56 10.55
C PHE A 146 6.59 9.43 11.35
N ALA A 147 7.88 9.39 10.98
CA ALA A 147 8.88 10.32 11.47
C ALA A 147 9.82 10.74 10.34
N GLN A 148 10.37 11.95 10.40
CA GLN A 148 11.40 12.40 9.47
C GLN A 148 12.75 12.33 10.14
N ASP A 149 13.75 11.72 9.45
CA ASP A 149 15.12 11.68 9.91
C ASP A 149 15.85 13.01 9.64
N ASP A 150 17.06 13.16 10.18
CA ASP A 150 17.88 14.36 10.01
C ASP A 150 18.38 14.57 8.57
N GLN A 151 18.24 13.55 7.70
CA GLN A 151 18.54 13.63 6.26
C GLN A 151 17.30 14.06 5.45
N GLY A 152 16.12 14.13 6.07
CA GLY A 152 14.86 14.51 5.46
C GLY A 152 14.08 13.33 4.82
N ASN A 153 14.51 12.08 5.02
CA ASN A 153 13.70 10.94 4.64
C ASN A 153 12.55 10.76 5.61
N VAL A 154 11.38 10.40 5.10
CA VAL A 154 10.23 10.05 5.92
C VAL A 154 10.19 8.53 6.10
N TRP A 155 10.08 8.09 7.34
CA TRP A 155 10.05 6.70 7.73
C TRP A 155 8.66 6.28 8.19
N ASN A 156 8.28 5.03 7.86
CA ASN A 156 7.12 4.37 8.43
C ASN A 156 7.55 3.54 9.66
N PHE A 157 6.94 3.80 10.79
CA PHE A 157 7.24 3.17 12.08
C PHE A 157 6.23 2.10 12.49
N GLY A 158 5.15 1.94 11.74
CA GLY A 158 4.12 0.95 12.06
C GLY A 158 2.73 1.39 11.66
N GLU A 159 1.83 0.43 11.67
CA GLU A 159 0.45 0.59 11.23
C GLU A 159 -0.49 -0.22 12.12
N TYR A 160 -1.67 0.36 12.33
CA TYR A 160 -2.80 -0.30 12.99
C TYR A 160 -4.03 -0.19 12.09
N PRO A 161 -4.19 -1.07 11.11
CA PRO A 161 -5.36 -1.12 10.22
C PRO A 161 -6.50 -1.90 10.87
N GLU A 162 -7.61 -1.24 11.17
CA GLU A 162 -8.87 -1.84 11.59
C GLU A 162 -9.71 -2.19 10.37
N GLU A 163 -10.02 -3.46 10.18
CA GLU A 163 -10.87 -3.96 9.09
C GLU A 163 -12.34 -3.95 9.48
N TYR A 164 -13.21 -3.69 8.49
CA TYR A 164 -14.66 -3.61 8.67
C TYR A 164 -15.39 -4.42 7.59
N ASP A 165 -16.49 -5.05 7.98
CA ASP A 165 -17.44 -5.71 7.09
C ASP A 165 -18.88 -5.32 7.47
N GLY A 166 -19.62 -4.77 6.51
CA GLY A 166 -20.97 -4.25 6.74
C GLY A 166 -21.03 -3.23 7.90
N GLY A 167 -20.00 -2.36 8.02
CA GLY A 167 -19.85 -1.35 9.06
C GLY A 167 -19.48 -1.88 10.45
N LYS A 168 -19.12 -3.17 10.57
CA LYS A 168 -18.72 -3.79 11.85
C LYS A 168 -17.22 -4.05 11.84
N PHE A 169 -16.54 -3.68 12.92
CA PHE A 169 -15.15 -4.02 13.16
C PHE A 169 -14.96 -5.54 13.22
N THR A 170 -14.07 -6.08 12.37
CA THR A 170 -13.77 -7.51 12.25
C THR A 170 -12.42 -7.88 12.85
N GLY A 171 -11.48 -6.95 12.89
CA GLY A 171 -10.14 -7.17 13.45
C GLY A 171 -9.13 -6.18 12.95
N ALA A 172 -7.85 -6.41 13.30
CA ALA A 172 -6.71 -5.67 12.79
C ALA A 172 -5.50 -6.63 12.65
N PRO A 173 -5.61 -7.67 11.79
CA PRO A 173 -4.63 -8.75 11.70
C PRO A 173 -3.28 -8.29 11.17
N SER A 174 -3.28 -7.24 10.33
CA SER A 174 -2.08 -6.70 9.68
C SER A 174 -1.36 -5.64 10.53
N THR A 175 -1.69 -5.54 11.83
CA THR A 175 -1.02 -4.60 12.75
C THR A 175 0.45 -4.93 12.92
N TRP A 176 1.31 -3.94 12.74
CA TRP A 176 2.73 -4.06 12.99
C TRP A 176 3.32 -2.79 13.59
N ILE A 177 4.41 -2.96 14.35
CA ILE A 177 5.13 -1.88 15.02
C ILE A 177 6.63 -2.13 14.86
N ARG A 178 7.37 -1.15 14.38
CA ARG A 178 8.84 -1.21 14.27
C ARG A 178 9.46 -1.67 15.58
N GLY A 179 10.42 -2.62 15.48
CA GLY A 179 11.11 -3.19 16.62
C GLY A 179 10.37 -4.28 17.38
N ALA A 180 9.08 -4.54 17.05
CA ALA A 180 8.31 -5.62 17.65
C ALA A 180 8.23 -6.84 16.72
N ASP A 181 8.38 -8.04 17.28
CA ASP A 181 8.27 -9.34 16.57
C ASP A 181 9.03 -9.40 15.22
N GLY A 182 10.22 -8.75 15.14
CA GLY A 182 11.07 -8.73 13.95
C GLY A 182 10.63 -7.74 12.87
N ALA A 183 9.65 -6.89 13.13
CA ALA A 183 9.21 -5.87 12.20
C ALA A 183 10.29 -4.79 12.00
N TYR A 184 10.59 -4.52 10.75
CA TYR A 184 11.47 -3.44 10.31
C TYR A 184 10.62 -2.35 9.64
N GLY A 185 10.65 -1.14 10.19
CA GLY A 185 10.06 0.05 9.57
C GLY A 185 11.06 0.65 8.57
N GLY A 186 10.59 1.00 7.39
CA GLY A 186 11.44 1.47 6.30
C GLY A 186 11.18 2.92 5.91
N ILE A 187 11.82 3.32 4.83
CA ILE A 187 11.65 4.65 4.24
C ILE A 187 10.35 4.67 3.45
N HIS A 188 9.43 5.54 3.84
CA HIS A 188 8.23 5.82 3.06
C HIS A 188 8.49 6.82 1.92
N MET A 189 9.33 7.83 2.18
CA MET A 189 9.70 8.81 1.16
C MET A 189 11.15 9.26 1.32
N LEU A 190 11.90 9.17 0.23
CA LEU A 190 13.28 9.66 0.17
C LEU A 190 13.32 11.19 0.22
N SER A 191 14.35 11.75 0.85
CA SER A 191 14.61 13.20 0.85
C SER A 191 15.00 13.73 -0.53
N GLN A 192 15.75 12.93 -1.28
CA GLN A 192 16.24 13.26 -2.62
C GLN A 192 16.03 12.09 -3.59
N PRO A 193 14.80 11.82 -4.03
CA PRO A 193 14.52 10.71 -4.91
C PRO A 193 15.13 10.93 -6.30
N ARG A 194 15.79 9.90 -6.85
CA ARG A 194 16.35 9.88 -8.20
C ARG A 194 15.90 8.62 -8.93
N THR A 195 15.65 8.73 -10.22
CA THR A 195 15.26 7.58 -11.06
C THR A 195 16.25 6.42 -10.88
N GLY A 196 15.70 5.22 -10.70
CA GLY A 196 16.43 3.98 -10.46
C GLY A 196 16.68 3.67 -8.99
N MET A 197 16.48 4.60 -8.05
CA MET A 197 16.61 4.30 -6.62
C MET A 197 15.51 3.35 -6.18
N LYS A 198 15.91 2.36 -5.36
CA LYS A 198 15.01 1.41 -4.71
C LYS A 198 15.14 1.54 -3.20
N TYR A 199 14.01 1.48 -2.51
CA TYR A 199 13.97 1.51 -1.06
C TYR A 199 12.83 0.64 -0.54
N ARG A 200 12.96 0.17 0.69
CA ARG A 200 11.95 -0.67 1.35
C ARG A 200 11.13 0.19 2.29
N GLU A 201 9.80 0.10 2.18
CA GLU A 201 8.86 0.82 3.03
C GLU A 201 8.60 0.10 4.36
N GLY A 202 8.77 -1.21 4.37
CA GLY A 202 8.71 -2.03 5.56
C GLY A 202 9.00 -3.50 5.25
N LEU A 203 9.37 -4.25 6.30
CA LEU A 203 9.51 -5.70 6.25
C LEU A 203 8.99 -6.28 7.55
N VAL A 204 7.89 -7.01 7.49
CA VAL A 204 7.23 -7.63 8.65
C VAL A 204 6.92 -9.09 8.34
N PRO A 205 7.86 -10.00 8.62
CA PRO A 205 7.71 -11.41 8.25
C PRO A 205 6.46 -12.08 8.84
N ALA A 206 6.02 -11.65 10.02
CA ALA A 206 4.88 -12.23 10.72
C ALA A 206 3.54 -12.07 9.98
N ILE A 207 3.44 -11.08 9.10
CA ILE A 207 2.24 -10.78 8.28
C ILE A 207 2.57 -10.79 6.79
N GLU A 208 3.75 -11.31 6.41
CA GLU A 208 4.24 -11.38 5.02
C GLU A 208 4.33 -10.01 4.31
N PHE A 209 4.38 -8.92 5.08
CA PHE A 209 4.53 -7.57 4.54
C PHE A 209 5.99 -7.34 4.12
N ASP A 210 6.21 -6.97 2.87
CA ASP A 210 7.50 -6.60 2.29
C ASP A 210 7.27 -5.66 1.10
N ASP A 211 7.15 -4.35 1.36
CA ASP A 211 6.92 -3.40 0.30
C ASP A 211 8.20 -2.70 -0.12
N VAL A 212 8.46 -2.76 -1.42
CA VAL A 212 9.65 -2.20 -2.08
C VAL A 212 9.22 -1.21 -3.14
N SER A 213 9.66 0.02 -2.96
CA SER A 213 9.43 1.13 -3.88
C SER A 213 10.62 1.35 -4.80
N THR A 214 10.34 1.60 -6.08
CA THR A 214 11.32 1.98 -7.10
C THR A 214 10.95 3.34 -7.70
N VAL A 215 11.85 4.30 -7.62
CA VAL A 215 11.68 5.58 -8.32
C VAL A 215 11.83 5.35 -9.83
N THR A 216 10.73 5.47 -10.57
CA THR A 216 10.73 5.21 -12.02
C THR A 216 10.92 6.48 -12.84
N ARG A 217 10.39 7.62 -12.38
CA ARG A 217 10.51 8.92 -13.07
C ARG A 217 10.54 10.06 -12.06
N THR A 218 11.24 11.13 -12.41
CA THR A 218 11.27 12.40 -11.67
C THR A 218 11.06 13.57 -12.60
N GLY A 219 10.64 14.72 -12.07
CA GLY A 219 10.51 15.97 -12.82
C GLY A 219 9.39 15.98 -13.87
N GLN A 220 8.42 15.06 -13.75
CA GLN A 220 7.32 14.98 -14.69
C GLN A 220 6.29 16.11 -14.48
N GLN A 221 5.39 16.27 -15.43
CA GLN A 221 4.20 17.11 -15.29
C GLN A 221 2.97 16.26 -15.61
N THR A 222 1.91 16.44 -14.81
CA THR A 222 0.61 15.78 -15.04
C THR A 222 -0.52 16.75 -14.70
N CYS A 223 -1.66 16.60 -15.37
CA CYS A 223 -2.87 17.36 -15.05
C CYS A 223 -3.98 16.39 -14.64
N LEU A 224 -4.55 16.62 -13.46
CA LEU A 224 -5.59 15.78 -12.85
C LEU A 224 -6.76 16.68 -12.43
N ALA A 225 -7.98 16.33 -12.80
CA ALA A 225 -9.21 17.06 -12.43
C ALA A 225 -9.11 18.59 -12.60
N GLY A 226 -8.44 19.04 -13.69
CA GLY A 226 -8.26 20.47 -13.99
C GLY A 226 -7.08 21.15 -13.30
N THR A 227 -6.37 20.47 -12.42
CA THR A 227 -5.15 20.98 -11.76
C THR A 227 -3.90 20.37 -12.39
N CYS A 228 -2.92 21.20 -12.77
CA CYS A 228 -1.65 20.73 -13.33
C CYS A 228 -0.56 20.76 -12.26
N TYR A 229 0.06 19.62 -12.06
CA TYR A 229 1.15 19.38 -11.11
C TYR A 229 2.48 19.32 -11.83
N LYS A 230 3.52 19.89 -11.21
CA LYS A 230 4.89 19.93 -11.74
C LYS A 230 5.84 19.18 -10.83
N GLN A 231 7.03 18.86 -11.35
CA GLN A 231 8.07 18.12 -10.63
C GLN A 231 7.56 16.78 -10.05
N VAL A 232 6.64 16.14 -10.78
CA VAL A 232 6.02 14.91 -10.33
C VAL A 232 7.06 13.80 -10.27
N LEU A 233 7.12 13.16 -9.11
CA LEU A 233 7.83 11.91 -8.83
C LEU A 233 6.89 10.75 -9.08
N VAL A 234 7.37 9.71 -9.80
CA VAL A 234 6.61 8.47 -10.00
C VAL A 234 7.36 7.32 -9.35
N VAL A 235 6.69 6.63 -8.47
CA VAL A 235 7.18 5.48 -7.71
C VAL A 235 6.37 4.25 -8.10
N ASP A 236 7.06 3.15 -8.35
CA ASP A 236 6.49 1.83 -8.60
C ASP A 236 6.73 0.97 -7.35
N GLU A 237 5.66 0.65 -6.64
CA GLU A 237 5.68 -0.16 -5.43
C GLU A 237 5.23 -1.58 -5.73
N THR A 238 5.95 -2.53 -5.15
CA THR A 238 5.69 -3.96 -5.29
C THR A 238 5.85 -4.65 -3.95
N SER A 239 5.16 -5.78 -3.78
CA SER A 239 5.36 -6.70 -2.65
C SER A 239 6.05 -7.95 -3.15
N PRO A 240 7.38 -8.11 -2.96
CA PRO A 240 8.11 -9.32 -3.39
C PRO A 240 7.55 -10.63 -2.83
N ASN A 241 6.94 -10.57 -1.64
CA ASN A 241 6.32 -11.74 -1.00
C ASN A 241 4.93 -12.07 -1.56
N ASP A 242 4.31 -11.14 -2.30
CA ASP A 242 3.02 -11.34 -2.96
C ASP A 242 3.05 -10.84 -4.41
N PRO A 243 3.63 -11.60 -5.34
CA PRO A 243 3.72 -11.21 -6.75
C PRO A 243 2.35 -11.04 -7.43
N THR A 244 1.29 -11.66 -6.89
CA THR A 244 -0.07 -11.59 -7.44
C THR A 244 -0.74 -10.26 -7.16
N SER A 245 -0.28 -9.49 -6.17
CA SER A 245 -0.78 -8.15 -5.88
C SER A 245 -0.44 -7.11 -6.97
N GLY A 246 0.44 -7.45 -7.93
CA GLY A 246 0.85 -6.56 -9.02
C GLY A 246 1.67 -5.36 -8.53
N HIS A 247 1.48 -4.21 -9.15
CA HIS A 247 2.21 -2.98 -8.86
C HIS A 247 1.25 -1.85 -8.52
N GLN A 248 1.57 -1.05 -7.50
CA GLN A 248 0.93 0.22 -7.22
C GLN A 248 1.83 1.36 -7.74
N ILE A 249 1.28 2.22 -8.60
CA ILE A 249 2.03 3.33 -9.20
C ILE A 249 1.62 4.62 -8.53
N LYS A 250 2.48 5.15 -7.69
CA LYS A 250 2.22 6.35 -6.89
C LYS A 250 2.84 7.59 -7.53
N TYR A 251 2.07 8.67 -7.61
CA TYR A 251 2.49 9.96 -8.16
C TYR A 251 2.49 10.99 -7.06
N TYR A 252 3.63 11.60 -6.83
CA TYR A 252 3.81 12.65 -5.81
C TYR A 252 4.19 13.97 -6.46
N SER A 253 3.69 15.07 -5.95
CA SER A 253 4.03 16.41 -6.42
C SER A 253 4.28 17.38 -5.27
N PRO A 254 5.42 18.11 -5.26
CA PRO A 254 5.68 19.10 -4.22
C PRO A 254 4.82 20.35 -4.40
N PRO A 255 4.36 21.02 -3.34
CA PRO A 255 4.42 20.61 -1.94
C PRO A 255 3.17 19.81 -1.50
N THR A 256 2.43 19.24 -2.44
CA THR A 256 1.13 18.60 -2.18
C THR A 256 1.26 17.22 -1.54
N GLY A 257 2.26 16.44 -1.96
CA GLY A 257 2.38 15.03 -1.59
C GLY A 257 1.79 14.11 -2.66
N LEU A 258 1.15 13.01 -2.23
CA LEU A 258 0.50 12.04 -3.13
C LEU A 258 -0.67 12.69 -3.87
N ILE A 259 -0.67 12.60 -5.19
CA ILE A 259 -1.71 13.20 -6.06
C ILE A 259 -2.50 12.15 -6.84
N GLN A 260 -1.92 10.97 -7.03
CA GLN A 260 -2.58 9.90 -7.78
C GLN A 260 -1.99 8.54 -7.40
N VAL A 261 -2.84 7.52 -7.39
CA VAL A 261 -2.47 6.10 -7.38
C VAL A 261 -3.01 5.47 -8.66
N GLY A 262 -2.20 4.65 -9.30
CA GLY A 262 -2.56 3.80 -10.42
C GLY A 262 -2.05 2.38 -10.17
N ALA A 263 -2.40 1.45 -11.06
CA ALA A 263 -1.99 0.05 -10.93
C ALA A 263 -1.41 -0.49 -12.23
N ARG A 264 -0.61 -1.55 -12.12
CA ARG A 264 -0.12 -2.33 -13.24
C ARG A 264 -0.07 -3.81 -12.86
N GLY A 265 -0.87 -4.62 -13.57
CA GLY A 265 -1.04 -6.04 -13.23
C GLY A 265 -1.76 -6.21 -11.89
N GLY A 266 -1.72 -7.45 -11.37
CA GLY A 266 -2.40 -7.82 -10.13
C GLY A 266 -3.87 -8.18 -10.32
N ASP A 267 -4.39 -8.94 -9.37
CA ASP A 267 -5.78 -9.42 -9.38
C ASP A 267 -6.76 -8.33 -8.92
N SER A 268 -6.28 -7.42 -8.06
CA SER A 268 -6.99 -6.21 -7.62
C SER A 268 -6.17 -4.98 -7.98
N GLN A 269 -6.82 -4.00 -8.62
CA GLN A 269 -6.18 -2.79 -9.12
C GLN A 269 -6.84 -1.55 -8.54
N GLU A 270 -6.06 -0.74 -7.84
CA GLU A 270 -6.52 0.52 -7.26
C GLU A 270 -6.16 1.71 -8.14
N PHE A 271 -7.13 2.58 -8.34
CA PHE A 271 -6.97 3.85 -9.04
C PHE A 271 -7.58 4.97 -8.20
N LEU A 272 -6.77 5.92 -7.76
CA LEU A 272 -7.20 7.05 -6.97
C LEU A 272 -6.63 8.35 -7.52
N THR A 273 -7.38 9.43 -7.40
CA THR A 273 -6.94 10.79 -7.74
C THR A 273 -7.27 11.72 -6.58
N LEU A 274 -6.33 12.57 -6.21
CA LEU A 274 -6.53 13.61 -5.22
C LEU A 274 -7.61 14.59 -5.71
N THR A 275 -8.68 14.72 -4.94
CA THR A 275 -9.81 15.61 -5.27
C THR A 275 -9.91 16.81 -4.34
N SER A 276 -9.36 16.72 -3.12
CA SER A 276 -9.40 17.81 -2.16
C SER A 276 -8.23 17.78 -1.18
N VAL A 277 -7.71 18.97 -0.87
CA VAL A 277 -6.81 19.19 0.27
C VAL A 277 -7.45 20.27 1.14
N ARG A 278 -7.68 19.97 2.41
CA ARG A 278 -8.32 20.89 3.36
C ARG A 278 -7.45 21.07 4.60
N HIS A 279 -7.53 22.25 5.19
CA HIS A 279 -7.10 22.49 6.57
C HIS A 279 -8.30 22.44 7.50
N LEU A 280 -8.27 21.52 8.45
CA LEU A 280 -9.36 21.27 9.40
C LEU A 280 -9.36 22.29 10.53
N GLY A 281 -10.55 22.73 10.92
CA GLY A 281 -10.73 23.61 12.06
C GLY A 281 -10.58 22.88 13.40
N GLN A 282 -10.46 23.67 14.50
CA GLN A 282 -10.24 23.12 15.84
C GLN A 282 -11.35 22.14 16.27
N ALA A 283 -12.60 22.42 15.92
CA ALA A 283 -13.74 21.55 16.29
C ALA A 283 -13.69 20.20 15.54
N GLU A 284 -13.31 20.20 14.26
CA GLU A 284 -13.12 18.98 13.47
C GLU A 284 -11.96 18.17 14.04
N MET A 285 -10.83 18.83 14.30
CA MET A 285 -9.65 18.19 14.90
C MET A 285 -9.93 17.60 16.29
N ALA A 286 -10.79 18.22 17.09
CA ALA A 286 -11.20 17.68 18.40
C ALA A 286 -11.97 16.36 18.24
N LYS A 287 -12.88 16.26 17.27
CA LYS A 287 -13.61 15.02 16.95
C LYS A 287 -12.65 13.93 16.48
N ILE A 288 -11.78 14.25 15.52
CA ILE A 288 -10.77 13.32 14.99
C ILE A 288 -9.89 12.79 16.11
N ARG A 289 -9.41 13.65 16.99
CA ARG A 289 -8.60 13.25 18.14
C ARG A 289 -9.34 12.26 19.06
N THR A 290 -10.64 12.43 19.25
CA THR A 290 -11.46 11.51 20.04
C THR A 290 -11.52 10.14 19.39
N GLU A 291 -11.80 10.06 18.08
CA GLU A 291 -11.86 8.80 17.33
C GLU A 291 -10.50 8.10 17.30
N VAL A 292 -9.44 8.83 16.95
CA VAL A 292 -8.09 8.29 16.87
C VAL A 292 -7.60 7.77 18.23
N LYS A 293 -7.91 8.46 19.33
CA LYS A 293 -7.60 7.96 20.68
C LYS A 293 -8.39 6.72 21.04
N ALA A 294 -9.63 6.61 20.60
CA ALA A 294 -10.43 5.40 20.80
C ALA A 294 -9.84 4.20 20.01
N MET A 295 -9.39 4.43 18.77
CA MET A 295 -8.65 3.42 18.01
C MET A 295 -7.35 3.02 18.69
N ASP A 296 -6.53 4.00 19.10
CA ASP A 296 -5.27 3.77 19.82
C ASP A 296 -5.49 2.91 21.08
N GLN A 297 -6.57 3.17 21.83
CA GLN A 297 -6.93 2.36 23.00
C GLN A 297 -7.33 0.92 22.63
N ARG A 298 -8.10 0.73 21.55
CA ARG A 298 -8.48 -0.62 21.08
C ARG A 298 -7.26 -1.43 20.65
N ALA A 299 -6.29 -0.77 20.02
CA ALA A 299 -5.07 -1.38 19.51
C ALA A 299 -4.23 -2.08 20.60
N TYR A 300 -4.32 -1.64 21.86
CA TYR A 300 -3.61 -2.30 22.98
C TYR A 300 -4.11 -3.71 23.31
N LYS A 301 -5.18 -4.19 22.68
CA LYS A 301 -5.56 -5.60 22.70
C LYS A 301 -4.56 -6.47 21.91
N ILE A 302 -3.84 -5.88 20.95
CA ILE A 302 -2.87 -6.54 20.09
C ILE A 302 -1.49 -6.53 20.76
N LYS A 303 -0.82 -7.69 20.78
CA LYS A 303 0.45 -7.88 21.49
C LYS A 303 1.54 -6.90 21.05
N VAL A 304 1.79 -6.79 19.73
CA VAL A 304 2.85 -5.93 19.19
C VAL A 304 2.61 -4.46 19.47
N TYR A 305 1.35 -4.02 19.53
CA TYR A 305 1.01 -2.64 19.82
C TYR A 305 1.32 -2.21 21.26
N ARG A 306 1.33 -3.17 22.19
CA ARG A 306 1.68 -2.93 23.62
C ARG A 306 3.13 -2.50 23.85
N THR A 307 3.99 -2.61 22.85
CA THR A 307 5.36 -2.10 22.90
C THR A 307 5.43 -0.58 22.78
N THR A 308 4.35 0.07 22.38
CA THR A 308 4.25 1.52 22.22
C THR A 308 3.68 2.21 23.47
N LYS A 309 3.78 3.54 23.52
CA LYS A 309 3.08 4.36 24.52
C LYS A 309 1.76 4.91 23.93
N PRO A 310 0.76 5.26 24.77
CA PRO A 310 -0.46 5.92 24.28
C PRO A 310 -0.16 7.16 23.45
N ALA A 311 -1.02 7.40 22.45
CA ALA A 311 -0.91 8.59 21.64
C ALA A 311 -1.23 9.85 22.44
N GLU A 312 -0.38 10.86 22.33
CA GLU A 312 -0.48 12.12 23.06
C GLU A 312 -0.64 13.30 22.11
N ARG A 313 -1.25 14.38 22.60
CA ARG A 313 -1.35 15.60 21.80
C ARG A 313 0.04 16.20 21.59
N ARG A 314 0.35 16.58 20.34
CA ARG A 314 1.56 17.36 20.05
C ARG A 314 1.47 18.73 20.73
N VAL A 315 2.55 19.13 21.39
CA VAL A 315 2.71 20.43 22.04
C VAL A 315 3.26 21.43 21.04
#